data_adfb719dcf8bf15ee44677d5c4c419f6
#
_entry.id   adfb719dcf8bf15ee44677d5c4c419f6
#
_cell.length_a   1.000
_cell.length_b   1.000
_cell.length_c   1.000
_cell.angle_alpha   90.00
_cell.angle_beta   90.00
_cell.angle_gamma   90.00
#
_symmetry.space_group_name_H-M   'P 1'
#
loop_
_entity.id
_entity.type
_entity.pdbx_description
1 polymer ?
#
loop_
_entity_poly.entity_id
_entity_poly.type
_entity_poly.pdbx_seq_one_letter_code
_entity_poly.pdbx_strand_id
1 'polypeptide(L)'
;MWSVPYRIIWERLAADWEVFIPEDVARHNTPGEVATLLSCAGCGLEYFDPPQGGDADFYLALAASPRYYNAWKWEFGWVAERLPPGSSVLDVGCGRGDFLAHVAPRVGKTVGLEPDVATAAAAAARGLAVVSGDLVSFARSNEGAFDAVCLFHVVEHLPEIRPFLRLLLSCLKPGGSLYLSVPNRSRYLKGVIEPLDCPPHHVSRWAPAQMASLASLVGITLAELAFEPVDVPILREEMPVRFRRRLEEIPAVGAFLGRWSTRILWRTLFRKSLCPMYARTRLFDRLGYHGLSMVGRYVSPFPERGGG
;
A
#
# COMPACT_ATOMS: atom_id res chain seq x y z
N MET A 1 22.16 3.38 -4.44
CA MET A 1 22.11 2.06 -3.78
C MET A 1 22.03 2.32 -2.28
N TRP A 2 21.09 1.72 -1.61
CA TRP A 2 20.89 1.86 -0.17
C TRP A 2 20.66 0.45 0.40
N SER A 3 21.24 0.14 1.56
CA SER A 3 21.10 -1.18 2.18
C SER A 3 20.75 -1.02 3.65
N VAL A 4 19.95 -1.95 4.16
CA VAL A 4 19.57 -2.01 5.57
C VAL A 4 19.86 -3.41 6.11
N PRO A 5 20.56 -3.54 7.23
CA PRO A 5 20.73 -4.83 7.91
C PRO A 5 19.38 -5.38 8.38
N TYR A 6 19.13 -6.68 8.14
CA TYR A 6 17.89 -7.32 8.62
C TYR A 6 17.71 -7.19 10.12
N ARG A 7 18.79 -7.25 10.89
CA ARG A 7 18.75 -7.00 12.34
C ARG A 7 18.07 -5.67 12.69
N ILE A 8 18.34 -4.61 11.93
CA ILE A 8 17.70 -3.29 12.16
C ILE A 8 16.22 -3.34 11.83
N ILE A 9 15.81 -4.11 10.81
CA ILE A 9 14.39 -4.28 10.46
C ILE A 9 13.66 -4.95 11.61
N TRP A 10 14.20 -6.04 12.16
CA TRP A 10 13.60 -6.77 13.28
C TRP A 10 13.53 -5.92 14.55
N GLU A 11 14.60 -5.21 14.89
CA GLU A 11 14.64 -4.29 16.03
C GLU A 11 13.58 -3.18 15.90
N ARG A 12 13.41 -2.65 14.68
CA ARG A 12 12.42 -1.58 14.41
C ARG A 12 10.99 -2.10 14.42
N LEU A 13 10.72 -3.32 13.93
CA LEU A 13 9.40 -3.95 14.05
C LEU A 13 8.99 -4.09 15.51
N ALA A 14 9.89 -4.55 16.37
CA ALA A 14 9.62 -4.65 17.81
C ALA A 14 9.41 -3.28 18.46
N ALA A 15 10.26 -2.29 18.14
CA ALA A 15 10.23 -0.98 18.79
C ALA A 15 9.08 -0.08 18.33
N ASP A 16 8.75 -0.10 17.03
CA ASP A 16 7.80 0.84 16.43
C ASP A 16 6.40 0.26 16.32
N TRP A 17 6.28 -1.05 16.12
CA TRP A 17 5.03 -1.76 15.88
C TRP A 17 4.62 -2.73 16.99
N GLU A 18 5.47 -2.90 18.00
CA GLU A 18 5.25 -3.87 19.08
C GLU A 18 5.06 -5.31 18.55
N VAL A 19 5.74 -5.62 17.44
CA VAL A 19 5.72 -6.93 16.78
C VAL A 19 6.98 -7.69 17.13
N PHE A 20 6.83 -8.78 17.86
CA PHE A 20 7.92 -9.67 18.23
C PHE A 20 7.90 -10.89 17.34
N ILE A 21 8.87 -10.97 16.43
CA ILE A 21 9.03 -12.10 15.52
C ILE A 21 9.84 -13.18 16.25
N PRO A 22 9.35 -14.43 16.34
CA PRO A 22 10.12 -15.55 16.88
C PRO A 22 11.45 -15.71 16.16
N GLU A 23 12.51 -16.13 16.87
CA GLU A 23 13.86 -16.17 16.32
C GLU A 23 14.01 -17.13 15.13
N ASP A 24 13.32 -18.26 15.15
CA ASP A 24 13.27 -19.22 14.05
C ASP A 24 12.55 -18.65 12.83
N VAL A 25 11.44 -17.93 13.01
CA VAL A 25 10.72 -17.22 11.95
C VAL A 25 11.59 -16.10 11.37
N ALA A 26 12.22 -15.29 12.23
CA ALA A 26 13.13 -14.25 11.78
C ALA A 26 14.29 -14.82 10.95
N ARG A 27 14.89 -15.93 11.38
CA ARG A 27 15.98 -16.61 10.68
C ARG A 27 15.53 -17.11 9.30
N HIS A 28 14.35 -17.72 9.21
CA HIS A 28 13.80 -18.22 7.94
C HIS A 28 13.52 -17.08 6.95
N ASN A 29 13.09 -15.94 7.45
CA ASN A 29 12.77 -14.76 6.66
C ASN A 29 13.95 -13.76 6.50
N THR A 30 15.17 -14.21 6.75
CA THR A 30 16.41 -13.44 6.62
C THR A 30 17.32 -14.11 5.59
N PRO A 31 17.19 -13.80 4.29
CA PRO A 31 17.95 -14.47 3.23
C PRO A 31 19.43 -14.07 3.17
N GLY A 32 19.84 -13.08 3.95
CA GLY A 32 21.20 -12.57 4.00
C GLY A 32 21.40 -11.57 5.13
N GLU A 33 22.56 -10.95 5.22
CA GLU A 33 22.85 -9.96 6.27
C GLU A 33 22.11 -8.63 6.04
N VAL A 34 21.95 -8.23 4.78
CA VAL A 34 21.37 -6.95 4.39
C VAL A 34 20.34 -7.12 3.29
N ALA A 35 19.31 -6.29 3.32
CA ALA A 35 18.41 -6.06 2.22
C ALA A 35 18.91 -4.85 1.41
N THR A 36 19.18 -5.03 0.13
CA THR A 36 19.70 -3.96 -0.75
C THR A 36 18.62 -3.41 -1.62
N LEU A 37 18.38 -2.10 -1.52
CA LEU A 37 17.41 -1.41 -2.37
C LEU A 37 18.03 -1.05 -3.71
N LEU A 38 17.45 -1.59 -4.77
CA LEU A 38 17.79 -1.35 -6.16
C LEU A 38 16.69 -0.53 -6.85
N SER A 39 17.00 0.02 -8.01
CA SER A 39 16.03 0.70 -8.87
C SER A 39 16.08 0.11 -10.27
N CYS A 40 14.93 -0.22 -10.81
CA CYS A 40 14.80 -0.68 -12.20
C CYS A 40 15.21 0.42 -13.18
N ALA A 41 16.17 0.14 -14.05
CA ALA A 41 16.63 1.11 -15.05
C ALA A 41 15.54 1.49 -16.07
N GLY A 42 14.55 0.62 -16.30
CA GLY A 42 13.49 0.87 -17.27
C GLY A 42 12.34 1.74 -16.74
N CYS A 43 11.84 1.45 -15.52
CA CYS A 43 10.65 2.13 -14.97
C CYS A 43 10.90 2.86 -13.66
N GLY A 44 12.09 2.75 -13.08
CA GLY A 44 12.44 3.36 -11.81
C GLY A 44 11.78 2.74 -10.58
N LEU A 45 11.09 1.58 -10.72
CA LEU A 45 10.55 0.85 -9.57
C LEU A 45 11.69 0.49 -8.62
N GLU A 46 11.54 0.82 -7.37
CA GLU A 46 12.45 0.37 -6.34
C GLU A 46 12.04 -1.00 -5.82
N TYR A 47 13.01 -1.90 -5.71
CA TYR A 47 12.80 -3.24 -5.19
C TYR A 47 14.00 -3.67 -4.36
N PHE A 48 13.78 -4.59 -3.45
CA PHE A 48 14.85 -5.14 -2.63
C PHE A 48 15.45 -6.41 -3.27
N ASP A 49 16.74 -6.57 -3.09
CA ASP A 49 17.50 -7.74 -3.48
C ASP A 49 18.10 -8.40 -2.23
N PRO A 50 17.82 -9.69 -1.99
CA PRO A 50 16.88 -10.55 -2.71
C PRO A 50 15.40 -10.15 -2.49
N PRO A 51 14.51 -10.35 -3.49
CA PRO A 51 13.09 -9.98 -3.42
C PRO A 51 12.27 -11.07 -2.70
N GLN A 52 12.68 -11.43 -1.50
CA GLN A 52 12.00 -12.44 -0.69
C GLN A 52 10.89 -11.81 0.14
N GLY A 53 9.65 -12.24 -0.11
CA GLY A 53 8.50 -11.93 0.74
C GLY A 53 8.47 -12.80 2.01
N GLY A 54 7.71 -12.38 3.00
CA GLY A 54 7.50 -13.12 4.22
C GLY A 54 6.68 -14.40 4.02
N ASP A 55 6.95 -15.41 4.83
CA ASP A 55 6.16 -16.64 4.89
C ASP A 55 4.89 -16.49 5.76
N ALA A 56 4.10 -17.56 5.85
CA ALA A 56 2.86 -17.56 6.63
C ALA A 56 3.10 -17.26 8.12
N ASP A 57 4.17 -17.79 8.71
CA ASP A 57 4.48 -17.61 10.12
C ASP A 57 4.88 -16.17 10.43
N PHE A 58 5.59 -15.51 9.50
CA PHE A 58 5.88 -14.08 9.59
C PHE A 58 4.59 -13.25 9.59
N TYR A 59 3.67 -13.50 8.65
CA TYR A 59 2.39 -12.78 8.61
C TYR A 59 1.49 -13.07 9.80
N LEU A 60 1.54 -14.29 10.34
CA LEU A 60 0.84 -14.64 11.58
C LEU A 60 1.38 -13.82 12.77
N ALA A 61 2.69 -13.66 12.87
CA ALA A 61 3.31 -12.83 13.91
C ALA A 61 2.95 -11.34 13.76
N LEU A 62 2.92 -10.82 12.53
CA LEU A 62 2.45 -9.45 12.26
C LEU A 62 0.98 -9.27 12.66
N ALA A 63 0.13 -10.23 12.33
CA ALA A 63 -1.31 -10.19 12.60
C ALA A 63 -1.65 -10.19 14.10
N ALA A 64 -0.72 -10.61 14.96
CA ALA A 64 -0.86 -10.53 16.40
C ALA A 64 -0.81 -9.08 16.93
N SER A 65 -0.23 -8.14 16.17
CA SER A 65 -0.22 -6.73 16.52
C SER A 65 -1.56 -6.07 16.20
N PRO A 66 -2.20 -5.40 17.18
CA PRO A 66 -3.45 -4.66 16.94
C PRO A 66 -3.25 -3.44 16.02
N ARG A 67 -2.00 -3.04 15.78
CA ARG A 67 -1.65 -1.92 14.90
C ARG A 67 -1.53 -2.32 13.44
N TYR A 68 -1.34 -3.61 13.15
CA TYR A 68 -1.08 -4.08 11.80
C TYR A 68 -2.33 -4.10 10.93
N TYR A 69 -3.45 -4.63 11.46
CA TYR A 69 -4.70 -4.68 10.72
C TYR A 69 -5.55 -3.44 10.97
N ASN A 70 -5.81 -2.69 9.90
CA ASN A 70 -6.82 -1.65 9.89
C ASN A 70 -8.03 -2.12 9.08
N ALA A 71 -9.16 -2.29 9.74
CA ALA A 71 -10.42 -2.73 9.12
C ALA A 71 -10.99 -1.70 8.11
N TRP A 72 -10.55 -0.44 8.20
CA TRP A 72 -10.95 0.60 7.26
C TRP A 72 -9.74 1.25 6.61
N LYS A 73 -9.75 1.30 5.28
CA LYS A 73 -8.79 2.04 4.47
C LYS A 73 -9.54 3.08 3.65
N TRP A 74 -8.98 4.27 3.47
CA TRP A 74 -9.61 5.36 2.72
C TRP A 74 -9.90 4.96 1.26
N GLU A 75 -9.05 4.11 0.69
CA GLU A 75 -9.18 3.55 -0.66
C GLU A 75 -10.49 2.80 -0.86
N PHE A 76 -11.00 2.15 0.19
CA PHE A 76 -12.28 1.42 0.13
C PHE A 76 -13.44 2.35 -0.24
N GLY A 77 -13.52 3.51 0.41
CA GLY A 77 -14.51 4.54 0.10
C GLY A 77 -14.31 5.11 -1.31
N TRP A 78 -13.06 5.42 -1.66
CA TRP A 78 -12.74 5.98 -2.97
C TRP A 78 -13.09 5.04 -4.12
N VAL A 79 -12.82 3.74 -3.98
CA VAL A 79 -13.17 2.71 -4.96
C VAL A 79 -14.68 2.49 -5.00
N ALA A 80 -15.34 2.38 -3.84
CA ALA A 80 -16.78 2.16 -3.74
C ALA A 80 -17.62 3.22 -4.46
N GLU A 81 -17.17 4.48 -4.45
CA GLU A 81 -17.82 5.59 -5.17
C GLU A 81 -17.73 5.46 -6.70
N ARG A 82 -16.78 4.67 -7.21
CA ARG A 82 -16.49 4.48 -8.64
C ARG A 82 -17.01 3.17 -9.20
N LEU A 83 -17.50 2.29 -8.35
CA LEU A 83 -18.11 1.01 -8.78
C LEU A 83 -19.54 1.27 -9.26
N PRO A 84 -19.88 0.92 -10.50
CA PRO A 84 -21.26 1.03 -10.99
C PRO A 84 -22.20 0.12 -10.17
N PRO A 85 -23.43 0.54 -9.91
CA PRO A 85 -24.46 -0.32 -9.33
C PRO A 85 -24.64 -1.61 -10.17
N GLY A 86 -24.78 -2.74 -9.50
CA GLY A 86 -24.95 -4.03 -10.18
C GLY A 86 -23.68 -4.67 -10.74
N SER A 87 -22.50 -4.02 -10.62
CA SER A 87 -21.23 -4.58 -11.07
C SER A 87 -20.83 -5.84 -10.31
N SER A 88 -20.06 -6.71 -10.99
CA SER A 88 -19.36 -7.85 -10.38
C SER A 88 -17.95 -7.44 -9.99
N VAL A 89 -17.59 -7.62 -8.72
CA VAL A 89 -16.34 -7.15 -8.11
C VAL A 89 -15.55 -8.32 -7.55
N LEU A 90 -14.27 -8.40 -7.92
CA LEU A 90 -13.28 -9.30 -7.34
C LEU A 90 -12.32 -8.50 -6.45
N ASP A 91 -12.09 -8.95 -5.22
CA ASP A 91 -11.05 -8.42 -4.33
C ASP A 91 -9.98 -9.51 -4.12
N VAL A 92 -8.75 -9.24 -4.55
CA VAL A 92 -7.63 -10.20 -4.49
C VAL A 92 -6.70 -9.83 -3.35
N GLY A 93 -6.43 -10.82 -2.47
CA GLY A 93 -5.85 -10.56 -1.17
C GLY A 93 -6.87 -9.89 -0.25
N CYS A 94 -8.10 -10.37 -0.28
CA CYS A 94 -9.23 -9.71 0.40
C CYS A 94 -9.15 -9.75 1.93
N GLY A 95 -8.22 -10.51 2.50
CA GLY A 95 -8.07 -10.67 3.93
C GLY A 95 -9.39 -11.10 4.58
N ARG A 96 -9.81 -10.38 5.61
CA ARG A 96 -11.07 -10.64 6.34
C ARG A 96 -12.32 -10.17 5.61
N GLY A 97 -12.19 -9.66 4.37
CA GLY A 97 -13.30 -9.25 3.51
C GLY A 97 -13.93 -7.89 3.87
N ASP A 98 -13.18 -7.00 4.50
CA ASP A 98 -13.72 -5.71 4.97
C ASP A 98 -14.17 -4.81 3.80
N PHE A 99 -13.42 -4.79 2.70
CA PHE A 99 -13.85 -4.10 1.47
C PHE A 99 -15.09 -4.74 0.86
N LEU A 100 -15.13 -6.09 0.76
CA LEU A 100 -16.28 -6.81 0.21
C LEU A 100 -17.56 -6.50 0.99
N ALA A 101 -17.50 -6.53 2.34
CA ALA A 101 -18.62 -6.18 3.20
C ALA A 101 -19.08 -4.72 2.97
N HIS A 102 -18.13 -3.81 2.73
CA HIS A 102 -18.45 -2.41 2.48
C HIS A 102 -19.19 -2.18 1.15
N VAL A 103 -18.78 -2.87 0.09
CA VAL A 103 -19.35 -2.64 -1.25
C VAL A 103 -20.54 -3.53 -1.58
N ALA A 104 -20.72 -4.69 -0.91
CA ALA A 104 -21.79 -5.63 -1.17
C ALA A 104 -23.20 -5.01 -1.25
N PRO A 105 -23.58 -4.01 -0.43
CA PRO A 105 -24.89 -3.38 -0.53
C PRO A 105 -25.11 -2.54 -1.80
N ARG A 106 -24.03 -2.23 -2.55
CA ARG A 106 -24.05 -1.29 -3.71
C ARG A 106 -23.86 -1.98 -5.04
N VAL A 107 -23.26 -3.18 -5.05
CA VAL A 107 -22.89 -3.91 -6.28
C VAL A 107 -23.73 -5.18 -6.45
N GLY A 108 -23.67 -5.81 -7.63
CA GLY A 108 -24.46 -7.00 -7.91
C GLY A 108 -23.85 -8.29 -7.38
N LYS A 109 -22.52 -8.38 -7.38
CA LYS A 109 -21.80 -9.58 -6.95
C LYS A 109 -20.44 -9.17 -6.38
N THR A 110 -20.05 -9.80 -5.26
CA THR A 110 -18.70 -9.68 -4.70
C THR A 110 -18.07 -11.06 -4.57
N VAL A 111 -16.79 -11.18 -4.89
CA VAL A 111 -15.98 -12.39 -4.66
C VAL A 111 -14.63 -11.96 -4.10
N GLY A 112 -14.18 -12.64 -3.05
CA GLY A 112 -12.82 -12.49 -2.51
C GLY A 112 -11.94 -13.68 -2.92
N LEU A 113 -10.67 -13.41 -3.17
CA LEU A 113 -9.62 -14.43 -3.29
C LEU A 113 -8.60 -14.17 -2.18
N GLU A 114 -8.41 -15.14 -1.28
CA GLU A 114 -7.48 -15.04 -0.16
C GLU A 114 -6.66 -16.33 -0.08
N PRO A 115 -5.32 -16.27 -0.20
CA PRO A 115 -4.49 -17.48 -0.17
C PRO A 115 -4.46 -18.14 1.22
N ASP A 116 -4.55 -17.36 2.32
CA ASP A 116 -4.56 -17.93 3.66
C ASP A 116 -5.91 -18.55 3.99
N VAL A 117 -5.91 -19.86 4.22
CA VAL A 117 -7.13 -20.66 4.44
C VAL A 117 -7.90 -20.22 5.68
N ALA A 118 -7.20 -19.89 6.76
CA ALA A 118 -7.84 -19.48 8.02
C ALA A 118 -8.50 -18.11 7.89
N THR A 119 -7.83 -17.17 7.24
CA THR A 119 -8.34 -15.82 6.96
C THR A 119 -9.54 -15.89 5.99
N ALA A 120 -9.46 -16.70 4.94
CA ALA A 120 -10.57 -16.93 4.01
C ALA A 120 -11.79 -17.53 4.72
N ALA A 121 -11.57 -18.52 5.60
CA ALA A 121 -12.64 -19.14 6.39
C ALA A 121 -13.28 -18.12 7.35
N ALA A 122 -12.50 -17.26 7.99
CA ALA A 122 -13.02 -16.21 8.84
C ALA A 122 -13.87 -15.18 8.07
N ALA A 123 -13.47 -14.82 6.84
CA ALA A 123 -14.28 -13.97 5.98
C ALA A 123 -15.57 -14.67 5.53
N ALA A 124 -15.51 -15.93 5.15
CA ALA A 124 -16.68 -16.74 4.78
C ALA A 124 -17.68 -16.88 5.94
N ALA A 125 -17.21 -17.02 7.18
CA ALA A 125 -18.05 -17.04 8.37
C ALA A 125 -18.84 -15.73 8.59
N ARG A 126 -18.40 -14.62 8.00
CA ARG A 126 -19.13 -13.35 7.96
C ARG A 126 -20.20 -13.29 6.86
N GLY A 127 -20.43 -14.38 6.13
CA GLY A 127 -21.39 -14.45 5.02
C GLY A 127 -20.85 -13.90 3.69
N LEU A 128 -19.54 -13.72 3.55
CA LEU A 128 -18.93 -13.22 2.34
C LEU A 128 -18.52 -14.36 1.39
N ALA A 129 -18.66 -14.15 0.09
CA ALA A 129 -18.21 -15.12 -0.92
C ALA A 129 -16.69 -15.01 -1.10
N VAL A 130 -15.94 -15.82 -0.35
CA VAL A 130 -14.49 -15.87 -0.39
C VAL A 130 -14.01 -17.25 -0.80
N VAL A 131 -13.07 -17.30 -1.74
CA VAL A 131 -12.40 -18.51 -2.22
C VAL A 131 -10.99 -18.52 -1.68
N SER A 132 -10.58 -19.64 -1.05
CA SER A 132 -9.17 -19.87 -0.74
C SER A 132 -8.53 -20.64 -1.88
N GLY A 133 -7.36 -20.17 -2.35
CA GLY A 133 -6.61 -20.85 -3.41
C GLY A 133 -5.65 -19.94 -4.16
N ASP A 134 -5.00 -20.54 -5.14
CA ASP A 134 -4.06 -19.82 -6.00
C ASP A 134 -4.76 -19.04 -7.12
N LEU A 135 -4.15 -17.93 -7.51
CA LEU A 135 -4.68 -17.06 -8.54
C LEU A 135 -4.75 -17.72 -9.92
N VAL A 136 -3.84 -18.65 -10.24
CA VAL A 136 -3.79 -19.26 -11.57
C VAL A 136 -5.03 -20.11 -11.84
N SER A 137 -5.37 -20.97 -10.87
CA SER A 137 -6.58 -21.83 -10.93
C SER A 137 -7.84 -20.98 -10.90
N PHE A 138 -7.86 -19.94 -10.07
CA PHE A 138 -8.99 -19.02 -9.97
C PHE A 138 -9.23 -18.28 -11.29
N ALA A 139 -8.17 -17.68 -11.87
CA ALA A 139 -8.29 -16.89 -13.10
C ALA A 139 -8.80 -17.71 -14.28
N ARG A 140 -8.33 -18.95 -14.44
CA ARG A 140 -8.82 -19.88 -15.49
C ARG A 140 -10.32 -20.14 -15.42
N SER A 141 -10.88 -20.19 -14.22
CA SER A 141 -12.30 -20.46 -14.01
C SER A 141 -13.18 -19.19 -14.03
N ASN A 142 -12.56 -18.01 -14.07
CA ASN A 142 -13.23 -16.71 -13.96
C ASN A 142 -12.80 -15.71 -15.04
N GLU A 143 -12.39 -16.19 -16.21
CA GLU A 143 -12.00 -15.33 -17.32
C GLU A 143 -13.16 -14.44 -17.77
N GLY A 144 -12.92 -13.14 -17.88
CA GLY A 144 -13.91 -12.15 -18.27
C GLY A 144 -15.13 -12.05 -17.35
N ALA A 145 -15.00 -12.43 -16.07
CA ALA A 145 -16.14 -12.54 -15.16
C ALA A 145 -16.48 -11.25 -14.40
N PHE A 146 -15.53 -10.32 -14.25
CA PHE A 146 -15.67 -9.18 -13.37
C PHE A 146 -15.65 -7.84 -14.10
N ASP A 147 -16.52 -6.93 -13.64
CA ASP A 147 -16.50 -5.52 -14.07
C ASP A 147 -15.37 -4.75 -13.39
N ALA A 148 -15.00 -5.16 -12.18
CA ALA A 148 -13.91 -4.58 -11.42
C ALA A 148 -13.08 -5.65 -10.70
N VAL A 149 -11.77 -5.49 -10.73
CA VAL A 149 -10.80 -6.24 -9.92
C VAL A 149 -10.08 -5.26 -9.01
N CYS A 150 -10.01 -5.55 -7.72
CA CYS A 150 -9.42 -4.71 -6.70
C CYS A 150 -8.23 -5.42 -6.05
N LEU A 151 -7.16 -4.65 -5.78
CA LEU A 151 -5.99 -5.06 -5.00
C LEU A 151 -5.64 -3.95 -4.02
N PHE A 152 -5.72 -4.24 -2.74
CA PHE A 152 -5.39 -3.27 -1.71
C PHE A 152 -4.15 -3.71 -0.93
N HIS A 153 -3.01 -3.11 -1.23
CA HIS A 153 -1.73 -3.44 -0.59
C HIS A 153 -1.35 -4.91 -0.80
N VAL A 154 -1.19 -5.29 -2.06
CA VAL A 154 -0.82 -6.67 -2.46
C VAL A 154 0.45 -6.68 -3.30
N VAL A 155 0.54 -5.80 -4.32
CA VAL A 155 1.62 -5.89 -5.32
C VAL A 155 3.01 -5.57 -4.75
N GLU A 156 3.08 -4.81 -3.67
CA GLU A 156 4.32 -4.50 -2.96
C GLU A 156 4.96 -5.70 -2.27
N HIS A 157 4.18 -6.77 -2.05
CA HIS A 157 4.64 -8.04 -1.47
C HIS A 157 5.11 -9.05 -2.52
N LEU A 158 4.86 -8.77 -3.81
CA LEU A 158 5.08 -9.74 -4.87
C LEU A 158 6.45 -9.57 -5.53
N PRO A 159 7.24 -10.64 -5.65
CA PRO A 159 8.49 -10.61 -6.40
C PRO A 159 8.26 -10.52 -7.91
N GLU A 160 7.18 -11.10 -8.42
CA GLU A 160 6.86 -11.20 -9.86
C GLU A 160 5.53 -10.53 -10.19
N ILE A 161 5.54 -9.20 -10.32
CA ILE A 161 4.34 -8.38 -10.50
C ILE A 161 3.68 -8.58 -11.87
N ARG A 162 4.46 -8.65 -12.94
CA ARG A 162 3.94 -8.68 -14.32
C ARG A 162 3.09 -9.93 -14.65
N PRO A 163 3.55 -11.17 -14.39
CA PRO A 163 2.73 -12.34 -14.60
C PRO A 163 1.48 -12.35 -13.72
N PHE A 164 1.58 -11.92 -12.47
CA PHE A 164 0.46 -11.80 -11.57
C PHE A 164 -0.63 -10.86 -12.10
N LEU A 165 -0.25 -9.65 -12.52
CA LEU A 165 -1.22 -8.70 -13.09
C LEU A 165 -1.86 -9.17 -14.38
N ARG A 166 -1.14 -9.89 -15.24
CA ARG A 166 -1.73 -10.48 -16.46
C ARG A 166 -2.83 -11.48 -16.15
N LEU A 167 -2.64 -12.31 -15.12
CA LEU A 167 -3.69 -13.24 -14.66
C LEU A 167 -4.90 -12.49 -14.12
N LEU A 168 -4.69 -11.41 -13.34
CA LEU A 168 -5.79 -10.60 -12.87
C LEU A 168 -6.56 -9.92 -13.99
N LEU A 169 -5.86 -9.40 -14.98
CA LEU A 169 -6.48 -8.74 -16.14
C LEU A 169 -7.31 -9.71 -16.98
N SER A 170 -6.97 -11.00 -17.00
CA SER A 170 -7.82 -12.00 -17.67
C SER A 170 -9.18 -12.20 -16.98
N CYS A 171 -9.28 -11.89 -15.69
CA CYS A 171 -10.55 -11.95 -14.98
C CYS A 171 -11.49 -10.77 -15.30
N LEU A 172 -10.96 -9.66 -15.86
CA LEU A 172 -11.75 -8.50 -16.21
C LEU A 172 -12.55 -8.71 -17.49
N LYS A 173 -13.78 -8.25 -17.47
CA LYS A 173 -14.56 -8.03 -18.70
C LYS A 173 -13.88 -6.98 -19.59
N PRO A 174 -14.11 -7.01 -20.91
CA PRO A 174 -13.73 -5.91 -21.79
C PRO A 174 -14.24 -4.56 -21.27
N GLY A 175 -13.36 -3.58 -21.15
CA GLY A 175 -13.69 -2.26 -20.57
C GLY A 175 -13.82 -2.24 -19.04
N GLY A 176 -13.57 -3.36 -18.36
CA GLY A 176 -13.54 -3.45 -16.91
C GLY A 176 -12.40 -2.63 -16.29
N SER A 177 -12.46 -2.40 -15.01
CA SER A 177 -11.50 -1.57 -14.27
C SER A 177 -10.68 -2.39 -13.28
N LEU A 178 -9.36 -2.16 -13.27
CA LEU A 178 -8.47 -2.60 -12.20
C LEU A 178 -8.25 -1.44 -11.22
N TYR A 179 -8.52 -1.67 -9.94
CA TYR A 179 -8.19 -0.76 -8.85
C TYR A 179 -7.02 -1.33 -8.06
N LEU A 180 -5.95 -0.57 -7.95
CA LEU A 180 -4.72 -1.01 -7.30
C LEU A 180 -4.24 0.05 -6.33
N SER A 181 -4.12 -0.29 -5.05
CA SER A 181 -3.52 0.60 -4.05
C SER A 181 -2.19 0.05 -3.54
N VAL A 182 -1.30 0.96 -3.20
CA VAL A 182 0.03 0.68 -2.65
C VAL A 182 0.46 1.79 -1.68
N PRO A 183 1.40 1.52 -0.77
CA PRO A 183 2.04 2.57 0.00
C PRO A 183 2.72 3.58 -0.90
N ASN A 184 2.57 4.86 -0.59
CA ASN A 184 3.16 5.94 -1.35
C ASN A 184 4.58 6.24 -0.85
N ARG A 185 5.61 5.82 -1.61
CA ARG A 185 6.99 6.15 -1.28
C ARG A 185 7.28 7.67 -1.30
N SER A 186 6.54 8.41 -2.10
CA SER A 186 6.66 9.87 -2.17
C SER A 186 5.92 10.60 -1.04
N ARG A 187 5.38 9.86 -0.09
CA ARG A 187 4.71 10.38 1.11
C ARG A 187 5.61 11.35 1.91
N TYR A 188 4.98 12.12 2.77
CA TYR A 188 5.67 13.13 3.59
C TYR A 188 6.70 12.56 4.60
N LEU A 189 6.72 11.24 4.87
CA LEU A 189 7.67 10.55 5.75
C LEU A 189 9.02 10.16 5.08
N LYS A 190 9.48 10.90 4.09
CA LYS A 190 10.77 10.62 3.42
C LYS A 190 11.95 10.63 4.39
N GLY A 191 12.81 9.62 4.28
CA GLY A 191 14.06 9.53 5.05
C GLY A 191 13.96 8.82 6.40
N VAL A 192 12.80 8.30 6.77
CA VAL A 192 12.64 7.39 7.91
C VAL A 192 12.65 5.96 7.38
N ILE A 193 13.42 5.06 8.01
CA ILE A 193 13.29 3.63 7.78
C ILE A 193 11.99 3.19 8.43
N GLU A 194 11.00 2.88 7.61
CA GLU A 194 9.77 2.24 8.05
C GLU A 194 9.97 0.72 7.90
N PRO A 195 9.99 -0.07 8.98
CA PRO A 195 10.30 -1.49 8.88
C PRO A 195 9.30 -2.26 8.03
N LEU A 196 8.04 -1.84 7.99
CA LEU A 196 7.04 -2.43 7.10
C LEU A 196 7.23 -2.06 5.62
N ASP A 197 8.03 -1.04 5.30
CA ASP A 197 8.44 -0.75 3.91
C ASP A 197 9.68 -1.55 3.47
N CYS A 198 10.11 -2.50 4.28
CA CYS A 198 11.30 -3.33 4.05
C CYS A 198 10.94 -4.82 3.99
N PRO A 199 11.79 -5.67 3.38
CA PRO A 199 11.61 -7.11 3.44
C PRO A 199 11.68 -7.62 4.91
N PRO A 200 11.01 -8.73 5.19
CA PRO A 200 10.25 -9.56 4.27
C PRO A 200 8.82 -9.08 4.02
N HIS A 201 8.40 -7.94 4.61
CA HIS A 201 7.05 -7.43 4.44
C HIS A 201 6.84 -6.85 3.04
N HIS A 202 7.56 -5.79 2.66
CA HIS A 202 7.51 -5.23 1.30
C HIS A 202 8.79 -5.53 0.52
N VAL A 203 8.64 -6.10 -0.66
CA VAL A 203 9.76 -6.38 -1.59
C VAL A 203 9.91 -5.31 -2.66
N SER A 204 8.93 -4.44 -2.81
CA SER A 204 8.98 -3.30 -3.74
C SER A 204 8.37 -2.03 -3.15
N ARG A 205 8.80 -0.87 -3.68
CA ARG A 205 8.39 0.46 -3.21
C ARG A 205 7.89 1.30 -4.36
N TRP A 206 6.71 1.88 -4.21
CA TRP A 206 5.96 2.50 -5.27
C TRP A 206 5.87 4.02 -5.12
N ALA A 207 6.05 4.73 -6.22
CA ALA A 207 5.79 6.16 -6.35
C ALA A 207 4.80 6.42 -7.49
N PRO A 208 4.23 7.62 -7.62
CA PRO A 208 3.25 7.93 -8.67
C PRO A 208 3.71 7.60 -10.09
N ALA A 209 5.01 7.79 -10.38
CA ALA A 209 5.58 7.47 -11.68
C ALA A 209 5.51 5.97 -12.00
N GLN A 210 5.68 5.09 -10.99
CA GLN A 210 5.59 3.65 -11.16
C GLN A 210 4.16 3.18 -11.38
N MET A 211 3.18 3.83 -10.74
CA MET A 211 1.77 3.61 -11.04
C MET A 211 1.43 3.93 -12.51
N ALA A 212 1.98 5.01 -13.04
CA ALA A 212 1.82 5.35 -14.45
C ALA A 212 2.53 4.35 -15.38
N SER A 213 3.77 3.95 -15.04
CA SER A 213 4.55 2.99 -15.83
C SER A 213 3.92 1.60 -15.87
N LEU A 214 3.20 1.20 -14.83
CA LEU A 214 2.49 -0.08 -14.76
C LEU A 214 1.50 -0.23 -15.92
N ALA A 215 0.81 0.83 -16.29
CA ALA A 215 -0.15 0.84 -17.41
C ALA A 215 0.49 0.33 -18.70
N SER A 216 1.66 0.88 -19.04
CA SER A 216 2.40 0.46 -20.23
C SER A 216 2.95 -0.97 -20.15
N LEU A 217 3.29 -1.42 -18.93
CA LEU A 217 3.88 -2.75 -18.69
C LEU A 217 2.90 -3.89 -18.99
N VAL A 218 1.60 -3.68 -18.75
CA VAL A 218 0.56 -4.71 -18.88
C VAL A 218 -0.53 -4.38 -19.93
N GLY A 219 -0.38 -3.26 -20.65
CA GLY A 219 -1.26 -2.93 -21.78
C GLY A 219 -2.63 -2.37 -21.35
N ILE A 220 -2.69 -1.62 -20.25
CA ILE A 220 -3.91 -0.95 -19.76
C ILE A 220 -3.69 0.57 -19.68
N THR A 221 -4.73 1.32 -19.39
CA THR A 221 -4.63 2.79 -19.26
C THR A 221 -4.89 3.22 -17.83
N LEU A 222 -3.96 3.98 -17.24
CA LEU A 222 -4.21 4.65 -15.96
C LEU A 222 -5.18 5.81 -16.19
N ALA A 223 -6.41 5.66 -15.73
CA ALA A 223 -7.47 6.66 -15.90
C ALA A 223 -7.49 7.67 -14.74
N GLU A 224 -7.22 7.21 -13.52
CA GLU A 224 -7.23 8.06 -12.32
C GLU A 224 -6.12 7.62 -11.36
N LEU A 225 -5.52 8.59 -10.68
CA LEU A 225 -4.60 8.35 -9.56
C LEU A 225 -5.01 9.26 -8.41
N ALA A 226 -5.26 8.68 -7.25
CA ALA A 226 -5.61 9.41 -6.04
C ALA A 226 -4.65 9.09 -4.91
N PHE A 227 -4.56 10.00 -3.96
CA PHE A 227 -3.69 9.92 -2.81
C PHE A 227 -4.51 9.99 -1.54
N GLU A 228 -4.08 9.23 -0.54
CA GLU A 228 -4.63 9.35 0.79
C GLU A 228 -4.59 10.80 1.26
N PRO A 229 -5.71 11.34 1.76
CA PRO A 229 -5.71 12.65 2.40
C PRO A 229 -4.71 12.68 3.55
N VAL A 230 -3.94 13.75 3.64
CA VAL A 230 -2.97 13.88 4.74
C VAL A 230 -3.71 13.99 6.06
N ASP A 231 -3.46 13.06 6.97
CA ASP A 231 -4.08 13.05 8.28
C ASP A 231 -3.52 14.17 9.18
N VAL A 232 -4.40 15.03 9.66
CA VAL A 232 -4.06 16.17 10.52
C VAL A 232 -3.37 15.77 11.84
N PRO A 233 -3.78 14.73 12.57
CA PRO A 233 -3.05 14.16 13.69
C PRO A 233 -1.60 13.81 13.38
N ILE A 234 -1.35 13.09 12.31
CA ILE A 234 0.00 12.68 11.90
C ILE A 234 0.84 13.92 11.53
N LEU A 235 0.27 14.88 10.80
CA LEU A 235 0.94 16.14 10.51
C LEU A 235 1.37 16.91 11.77
N ARG A 236 0.53 16.91 12.81
CA ARG A 236 0.82 17.58 14.08
C ARG A 236 2.07 17.05 14.76
N GLU A 237 2.37 15.78 14.58
CA GLU A 237 3.51 15.13 15.22
C GLU A 237 4.76 15.16 14.33
N GLU A 238 4.61 14.92 13.04
CA GLU A 238 5.70 14.73 12.09
C GLU A 238 6.28 16.05 11.54
N MET A 239 5.43 17.03 11.23
CA MET A 239 5.87 18.29 10.62
C MET A 239 6.87 19.08 11.48
N PRO A 240 6.70 19.18 12.81
CA PRO A 240 7.68 19.87 13.66
C PRO A 240 9.06 19.21 13.63
N VAL A 241 9.11 17.87 13.58
CA VAL A 241 10.36 17.11 13.53
C VAL A 241 11.10 17.34 12.21
N ARG A 242 10.36 17.36 11.10
CA ARG A 242 10.92 17.56 9.76
C ARG A 242 11.39 18.98 9.51
N PHE A 243 10.56 19.95 9.90
CA PHE A 243 10.90 21.35 9.79
C PHE A 243 12.16 21.65 10.59
N ARG A 244 12.25 21.09 11.79
CA ARG A 244 13.43 21.18 12.62
C ARG A 244 14.67 20.58 11.94
N ARG A 245 14.60 19.36 11.37
CA ARG A 245 15.72 18.74 10.65
C ARG A 245 16.19 19.60 9.49
N ARG A 246 15.27 20.15 8.68
CA ARG A 246 15.64 21.08 7.59
C ARG A 246 16.29 22.36 8.09
N LEU A 247 15.87 22.88 9.24
CA LEU A 247 16.51 24.07 9.82
C LEU A 247 17.87 23.74 10.43
N GLU A 248 18.05 22.54 10.98
CA GLU A 248 19.33 22.04 11.50
C GLU A 248 20.38 21.87 10.36
N GLU A 249 19.96 21.63 9.14
CA GLU A 249 20.82 21.60 7.95
C GLU A 249 21.37 22.96 7.55
N ILE A 250 20.82 24.07 8.08
CA ILE A 250 21.32 25.44 7.86
C ILE A 250 22.30 25.76 8.99
N PRO A 251 23.61 25.90 8.74
CA PRO A 251 24.65 26.00 9.79
C PRO A 251 24.42 27.10 10.83
N ALA A 252 23.93 28.28 10.40
CA ALA A 252 23.63 29.39 11.29
C ALA A 252 22.39 29.16 12.18
N VAL A 253 21.46 28.35 11.74
CA VAL A 253 20.19 28.07 12.42
C VAL A 253 20.30 26.84 13.31
N GLY A 254 21.08 25.83 12.89
CA GLY A 254 21.33 24.61 13.67
C GLY A 254 21.98 24.91 15.01
N ALA A 255 22.93 25.84 15.06
CA ALA A 255 23.58 26.28 16.30
C ALA A 255 22.61 26.99 17.27
N PHE A 256 21.61 27.69 16.75
CA PHE A 256 20.59 28.36 17.56
C PHE A 256 19.50 27.41 18.06
N LEU A 257 19.07 26.45 17.25
CA LEU A 257 18.03 25.48 17.55
C LEU A 257 18.48 24.37 18.50
N GLY A 258 19.77 24.16 18.66
CA GLY A 258 20.35 23.22 19.64
C GLY A 258 20.07 23.60 21.11
N ARG A 259 19.59 24.80 21.38
CA ARG A 259 19.19 25.28 22.73
C ARG A 259 17.70 24.99 22.98
N TRP A 260 17.43 24.17 23.92
CA TRP A 260 16.23 23.41 24.28
C TRP A 260 14.84 24.08 24.42
N SER A 261 14.68 25.32 24.21
CA SER A 261 13.36 26.00 24.30
C SER A 261 12.48 25.82 23.06
N THR A 262 13.06 25.41 21.91
CA THR A 262 12.35 25.38 20.63
C THR A 262 11.39 24.19 20.46
N ARG A 263 11.63 23.04 21.11
CA ARG A 263 10.76 21.86 20.99
C ARG A 263 9.32 22.13 21.42
N ILE A 264 9.13 22.78 22.57
CA ILE A 264 7.81 23.06 23.15
C ILE A 264 7.12 24.19 22.37
N LEU A 265 7.86 25.25 22.01
CA LEU A 265 7.32 26.39 21.28
C LEU A 265 6.82 25.97 19.88
N TRP A 266 7.58 25.18 19.15
CA TRP A 266 7.21 24.68 17.83
C TRP A 266 6.03 23.71 17.87
N ARG A 267 6.00 22.76 18.83
CA ARG A 267 4.85 21.88 19.02
C ARG A 267 3.58 22.68 19.32
N THR A 268 3.66 23.72 20.12
CA THR A 268 2.50 24.55 20.50
C THR A 268 2.03 25.44 19.35
N LEU A 269 2.96 26.09 18.63
CA LEU A 269 2.65 26.96 17.49
C LEU A 269 2.05 26.17 16.33
N PHE A 270 2.66 25.01 15.98
CA PHE A 270 2.13 24.13 14.94
C PHE A 270 0.77 23.54 15.31
N ARG A 271 0.60 23.03 16.53
CA ARG A 271 -0.67 22.43 16.98
C ARG A 271 -1.82 23.42 17.00
N LYS A 272 -1.60 24.66 17.45
CA LYS A 272 -2.69 25.62 17.69
C LYS A 272 -3.02 26.50 16.50
N SER A 273 -2.06 26.83 15.65
CA SER A 273 -2.25 27.86 14.63
C SER A 273 -2.14 27.35 13.18
N LEU A 274 -1.12 26.57 12.86
CA LEU A 274 -0.87 26.18 11.48
C LEU A 274 -1.69 24.94 11.07
N CYS A 275 -1.82 23.93 11.92
CA CYS A 275 -2.55 22.70 11.58
C CYS A 275 -4.02 22.90 11.23
N PRO A 276 -4.82 23.68 11.98
CA PRO A 276 -6.22 23.96 11.63
C PRO A 276 -6.37 24.71 10.31
N MET A 277 -5.44 25.63 10.02
CA MET A 277 -5.43 26.39 8.77
C MET A 277 -5.15 25.46 7.56
N TYR A 278 -4.17 24.58 7.68
CA TYR A 278 -3.80 23.63 6.64
C TYR A 278 -4.88 22.58 6.39
N ALA A 279 -5.54 22.07 7.45
CA ALA A 279 -6.64 21.13 7.32
C ALA A 279 -7.83 21.70 6.52
N ARG A 280 -8.10 23.00 6.69
CA ARG A 280 -9.20 23.68 5.96
C ARG A 280 -8.90 23.98 4.50
N THR A 281 -7.65 24.13 4.11
CA THR A 281 -7.26 24.63 2.79
C THR A 281 -6.78 23.56 1.82
N ARG A 282 -6.63 22.31 2.28
CA ARG A 282 -5.92 21.23 1.54
C ARG A 282 -4.58 21.70 0.94
N LEU A 283 -3.94 22.64 1.58
CA LEU A 283 -2.71 23.25 1.09
C LEU A 283 -1.58 22.23 0.93
N PHE A 284 -1.57 21.19 1.75
CA PHE A 284 -0.57 20.12 1.64
C PHE A 284 -0.73 19.31 0.35
N ASP A 285 -1.96 19.00 -0.04
CA ASP A 285 -2.22 18.31 -1.32
C ASP A 285 -1.74 19.18 -2.50
N ARG A 286 -1.97 20.50 -2.42
CA ARG A 286 -1.51 21.47 -3.44
C ARG A 286 0.02 21.64 -3.46
N LEU A 287 0.69 21.44 -2.35
CA LEU A 287 2.16 21.50 -2.25
C LEU A 287 2.83 20.15 -2.57
N GLY A 288 2.05 19.14 -3.02
CA GLY A 288 2.55 17.82 -3.36
C GLY A 288 2.94 16.95 -2.15
N TYR A 289 2.43 17.30 -0.96
CA TYR A 289 2.54 16.42 0.21
C TYR A 289 1.34 15.47 0.22
N HIS A 290 1.58 14.23 -0.13
CA HIS A 290 0.55 13.20 -0.17
C HIS A 290 0.63 12.28 1.04
N GLY A 291 -0.50 11.66 1.39
CA GLY A 291 -0.61 10.71 2.49
C GLY A 291 0.17 9.40 2.29
N LEU A 292 -0.08 8.45 3.16
CA LEU A 292 0.73 7.24 3.27
C LEU A 292 0.54 6.27 2.12
N SER A 293 -0.63 6.31 1.46
CA SER A 293 -0.97 5.41 0.37
C SER A 293 -1.51 6.15 -0.86
N MET A 294 -1.60 5.44 -1.96
CA MET A 294 -2.20 5.90 -3.22
C MET A 294 -2.95 4.77 -3.90
N VAL A 295 -3.98 5.11 -4.67
CA VAL A 295 -4.77 4.18 -5.45
C VAL A 295 -4.90 4.64 -6.90
N GLY A 296 -4.69 3.71 -7.84
CA GLY A 296 -4.89 3.91 -9.27
C GLY A 296 -6.12 3.16 -9.77
N ARG A 297 -6.90 3.79 -10.64
CA ARG A 297 -7.89 3.13 -11.48
C ARG A 297 -7.34 2.98 -12.89
N TYR A 298 -7.22 1.76 -13.33
CA TYR A 298 -6.80 1.41 -14.68
C TYR A 298 -7.97 0.83 -15.44
N VAL A 299 -8.05 1.10 -16.73
CA VAL A 299 -9.10 0.61 -17.60
C VAL A 299 -8.50 -0.36 -18.61
N SER A 300 -9.08 -1.54 -18.70
CA SER A 300 -8.76 -2.51 -19.73
C SER A 300 -9.22 -1.98 -21.10
N PRO A 301 -8.43 -2.11 -22.17
CA PRO A 301 -8.86 -1.69 -23.48
C PRO A 301 -10.15 -2.42 -23.87
N PHE A 302 -11.07 -1.71 -24.52
CA PHE A 302 -12.15 -2.38 -25.22
C PHE A 302 -11.52 -3.25 -26.32
N PRO A 303 -12.00 -4.49 -26.56
CA PRO A 303 -11.58 -5.19 -27.75
C PRO A 303 -11.89 -4.27 -28.93
N GLU A 304 -10.90 -4.05 -29.80
CA GLU A 304 -11.17 -3.43 -31.08
C GLU A 304 -12.34 -4.21 -31.68
N ARG A 305 -13.43 -3.50 -32.02
CA ARG A 305 -14.51 -4.14 -32.77
C ARG A 305 -13.86 -4.64 -34.03
N GLY A 306 -13.62 -5.93 -34.08
CA GLY A 306 -13.11 -6.58 -35.28
C GLY A 306 -14.01 -6.14 -36.42
N GLY A 307 -13.46 -5.35 -37.30
CA GLY A 307 -14.12 -5.02 -38.58
C GLY A 307 -14.36 -6.33 -39.26
N GLY A 308 -15.62 -6.73 -39.31
CA GLY A 308 -16.07 -7.82 -40.15
C GLY A 308 -15.93 -7.47 -41.64
#